data_02000b6fd9184cb42400829a069f3e80
#
_entry.id   02000b6fd9184cb42400829a069f3e80
#
_cell.length_a   1.000
_cell.length_b   1.000
_cell.length_c   1.000
_cell.angle_alpha   90.00
_cell.angle_beta   90.00
_cell.angle_gamma   90.00
#
_symmetry.space_group_name_H-M   'P 1'
#
loop_
_entity.id
_entity.type
_entity.pdbx_description
1 polymer ?
#
loop_
_entity_poly.entity_id
_entity_poly.type
_entity_poly.pdbx_seq_one_letter_code
_entity_poly.pdbx_strand_id
1 'polypeptide(L)'
;PGVDEITELIDDKIGGHIDPLLNERFLGVLSTKENVNLQTLGFEHVPGNYQGIVNPIDIAGERLGTLFMYRNDHPYDIEDIIVSEYGTTVVGLEMMRAVHDENAEEDRKQQIVKSAFSTLSFSELEAIIHIFDELDGDEGILVASKIADRVGITRSVIVNALRKFESAGVIESRSSG
;
A
#
# COMPACT_ATOMS: atom_id res chain seq x y z
N PRO A 1 29.54 -3.11 16.23
CA PRO A 1 30.01 -4.10 15.25
C PRO A 1 28.98 -5.15 14.91
N GLY A 2 27.81 -5.26 15.35
CA GLY A 2 26.83 -6.29 15.03
C GLY A 2 25.58 -5.79 14.35
N VAL A 3 25.39 -4.49 14.27
CA VAL A 3 24.20 -3.89 13.63
C VAL A 3 24.36 -3.85 12.13
N ASP A 4 25.56 -3.61 11.62
CA ASP A 4 25.83 -3.51 10.18
C ASP A 4 25.57 -4.83 9.45
N GLU A 5 25.85 -5.98 10.09
CA GLU A 5 25.65 -7.31 9.51
C GLU A 5 24.16 -7.73 9.43
N ILE A 6 23.32 -7.15 10.26
CA ILE A 6 21.86 -7.37 10.22
C ILE A 6 21.24 -6.47 9.16
N THR A 7 21.74 -5.26 8.98
CA THR A 7 21.24 -4.32 7.96
C THR A 7 21.59 -4.72 6.53
N GLU A 8 22.51 -5.68 6.32
CA GLU A 8 22.75 -6.28 5.00
C GLU A 8 21.52 -7.05 4.47
N LEU A 9 20.74 -7.67 5.37
CA LEU A 9 19.57 -8.47 4.99
C LEU A 9 18.25 -7.75 5.23
N ILE A 10 18.22 -6.78 6.14
CA ILE A 10 17.04 -5.98 6.50
C ILE A 10 17.43 -4.52 6.52
N ASP A 11 16.88 -3.72 5.62
CA ASP A 11 17.05 -2.26 5.66
C ASP A 11 16.34 -1.70 6.90
N ASP A 12 17.03 -0.86 7.68
CA ASP A 12 16.52 -0.24 8.91
C ASP A 12 15.58 0.96 8.68
N LYS A 13 15.27 1.25 7.40
CA LYS A 13 14.41 2.37 7.03
C LYS A 13 12.97 1.92 6.83
N ILE A 14 12.03 2.80 7.16
CA ILE A 14 10.62 2.60 6.83
C ILE A 14 10.45 2.49 5.30
N GLY A 15 9.81 1.40 4.85
CA GLY A 15 9.69 1.09 3.43
C GLY A 15 10.98 0.53 2.81
N GLY A 16 11.97 0.19 3.64
CA GLY A 16 13.21 -0.45 3.23
C GLY A 16 13.01 -1.88 2.74
N HIS A 17 14.09 -2.46 2.24
CA HIS A 17 14.09 -3.78 1.64
C HIS A 17 14.47 -4.87 2.64
N ILE A 18 13.88 -6.06 2.48
CA ILE A 18 14.28 -7.29 3.16
C ILE A 18 14.78 -8.30 2.13
N ASP A 19 15.83 -9.04 2.47
CA ASP A 19 16.30 -10.14 1.63
C ASP A 19 15.17 -11.15 1.37
N PRO A 20 14.94 -11.55 0.10
CA PRO A 20 13.82 -12.43 -0.24
C PRO A 20 13.86 -13.79 0.46
N LEU A 21 15.05 -14.38 0.65
CA LEU A 21 15.20 -15.68 1.31
C LEU A 21 14.93 -15.57 2.82
N LEU A 22 15.36 -14.47 3.43
CA LEU A 22 15.05 -14.19 4.84
C LEU A 22 13.55 -13.96 5.03
N ASN A 23 12.92 -13.24 4.12
CA ASN A 23 11.47 -13.03 4.15
C ASN A 23 10.70 -14.35 4.04
N GLU A 24 11.11 -15.25 3.15
CA GLU A 24 10.53 -16.58 3.03
C GLU A 24 10.66 -17.38 4.33
N ARG A 25 11.82 -17.34 4.98
CA ARG A 25 12.04 -17.97 6.29
C ARG A 25 11.14 -17.39 7.37
N PHE A 26 10.97 -16.08 7.42
CA PHE A 26 10.05 -15.43 8.36
C PHE A 26 8.60 -15.82 8.11
N LEU A 27 8.17 -15.90 6.86
CA LEU A 27 6.82 -16.33 6.51
C LEU A 27 6.56 -17.80 6.85
N GLY A 28 7.60 -18.62 6.86
CA GLY A 28 7.55 -20.04 7.32
C GLY A 28 7.37 -20.20 8.83
N VAL A 29 7.53 -19.14 9.62
CA VAL A 29 7.29 -19.17 11.07
C VAL A 29 5.80 -18.99 11.33
N LEU A 30 5.12 -20.06 11.76
CA LEU A 30 3.67 -20.11 12.00
C LEU A 30 3.27 -19.82 13.45
N SER A 31 4.22 -19.84 14.38
CA SER A 31 4.02 -19.51 15.79
C SER A 31 5.28 -18.85 16.33
N THR A 32 5.15 -18.13 17.43
CA THR A 32 6.29 -17.49 18.10
C THR A 32 7.48 -18.44 18.23
N LYS A 33 8.63 -18.00 17.74
CA LYS A 33 9.93 -18.63 17.92
C LYS A 33 10.77 -17.78 18.85
N GLU A 34 11.11 -18.34 19.99
CA GLU A 34 11.88 -17.67 21.03
C GLU A 34 13.35 -18.10 21.04
N ASN A 35 14.22 -17.20 21.38
CA ASN A 35 15.66 -17.46 21.55
C ASN A 35 16.30 -18.20 20.36
N VAL A 36 15.88 -17.83 19.14
CA VAL A 36 16.41 -18.41 17.92
C VAL A 36 17.80 -17.84 17.66
N ASN A 37 18.79 -18.70 17.42
CA ASN A 37 20.10 -18.25 16.98
C ASN A 37 19.98 -17.61 15.59
N LEU A 38 20.45 -16.37 15.45
CA LEU A 38 20.33 -15.58 14.22
C LEU A 38 21.00 -16.27 13.02
N GLN A 39 22.08 -17.00 13.23
CA GLN A 39 22.75 -17.75 12.17
C GLN A 39 21.82 -18.77 11.51
N THR A 40 20.90 -19.38 12.28
CA THR A 40 19.92 -20.33 11.72
C THR A 40 18.83 -19.64 10.89
N LEU A 41 18.64 -18.35 11.06
CA LEU A 41 17.75 -17.54 10.24
C LEU A 41 18.42 -17.00 8.95
N GLY A 42 19.74 -17.17 8.81
CA GLY A 42 20.48 -16.76 7.62
C GLY A 42 21.41 -15.55 7.85
N PHE A 43 21.54 -15.06 9.06
CA PHE A 43 22.51 -14.04 9.41
C PHE A 43 23.89 -14.67 9.70
N GLU A 44 24.53 -15.17 8.63
CA GLU A 44 25.72 -16.04 8.75
C GLU A 44 26.93 -15.34 9.41
N HIS A 45 27.04 -14.03 9.24
CA HIS A 45 28.15 -13.23 9.74
C HIS A 45 27.91 -12.64 11.15
N VAL A 46 26.71 -12.78 11.69
CA VAL A 46 26.36 -12.33 13.02
C VAL A 46 26.98 -13.28 14.06
N PRO A 47 27.63 -12.78 15.14
CA PRO A 47 28.16 -13.61 16.19
C PRO A 47 27.13 -14.55 16.79
N GLY A 48 27.53 -15.80 17.12
CA GLY A 48 26.64 -16.86 17.54
C GLY A 48 25.96 -16.67 18.92
N ASN A 49 26.28 -15.59 19.64
CA ASN A 49 25.60 -15.21 20.89
C ASN A 49 24.36 -14.32 20.64
N TYR A 50 24.07 -13.92 19.39
CA TYR A 50 22.85 -13.20 19.07
C TYR A 50 21.66 -14.15 19.02
N GLN A 51 20.62 -13.78 19.73
CA GLN A 51 19.36 -14.51 19.78
C GLN A 51 18.20 -13.60 19.39
N GLY A 52 17.19 -14.16 18.74
CA GLY A 52 16.03 -13.44 18.29
C GLY A 52 14.71 -14.04 18.76
N ILE A 53 13.69 -13.20 18.77
CA ILE A 53 12.29 -13.60 18.77
C ILE A 53 11.73 -13.30 17.40
N VAL A 54 11.02 -14.27 16.82
CA VAL A 54 10.26 -14.11 15.58
C VAL A 54 8.80 -14.39 15.88
N ASN A 55 7.99 -13.34 15.85
CA ASN A 55 6.56 -13.44 16.11
C ASN A 55 5.77 -13.17 14.83
N PRO A 56 4.92 -14.11 14.38
CA PRO A 56 3.97 -13.84 13.33
C PRO A 56 2.92 -12.82 13.79
N ILE A 57 2.59 -11.88 12.92
CA ILE A 57 1.47 -10.95 13.13
C ILE A 57 0.31 -11.48 12.30
N ASP A 58 -0.50 -12.34 12.92
CA ASP A 58 -1.66 -12.98 12.28
C ASP A 58 -2.94 -12.50 12.96
N ILE A 59 -3.86 -11.91 12.21
CA ILE A 59 -5.16 -11.46 12.70
C ILE A 59 -6.27 -12.09 11.83
N ALA A 60 -7.23 -12.71 12.46
CA ALA A 60 -8.36 -13.36 11.80
C ALA A 60 -7.98 -14.36 10.69
N GLY A 61 -6.81 -15.01 10.83
CA GLY A 61 -6.28 -15.97 9.86
C GLY A 61 -5.53 -15.34 8.69
N GLU A 62 -5.30 -14.04 8.72
CA GLU A 62 -4.51 -13.33 7.71
C GLU A 62 -3.14 -12.95 8.28
N ARG A 63 -2.06 -13.28 7.56
CA ARG A 63 -0.69 -12.90 7.89
C ARG A 63 -0.43 -11.47 7.46
N LEU A 64 -0.35 -10.55 8.42
CA LEU A 64 -0.12 -9.13 8.18
C LEU A 64 1.37 -8.75 8.19
N GLY A 65 2.19 -9.53 8.92
CA GLY A 65 3.61 -9.23 9.02
C GLY A 65 4.36 -10.14 9.98
N THR A 66 5.57 -9.75 10.32
CA THR A 66 6.42 -10.43 11.29
C THR A 66 7.10 -9.42 12.19
N LEU A 67 7.00 -9.60 13.51
CA LEU A 67 7.83 -8.89 14.46
C LEU A 67 9.12 -9.67 14.67
N PHE A 68 10.25 -9.06 14.37
CA PHE A 68 11.57 -9.61 14.62
C PHE A 68 12.33 -8.72 15.60
N MET A 69 12.76 -9.30 16.71
CA MET A 69 13.59 -8.65 17.71
C MET A 69 14.84 -9.48 17.95
N TYR A 70 15.96 -8.84 18.25
CA TYR A 70 17.22 -9.53 18.54
C TYR A 70 18.05 -8.80 19.59
N ARG A 71 18.87 -9.58 20.29
CA ARG A 71 19.87 -9.09 21.27
C ARG A 71 20.99 -10.11 21.48
N ASN A 72 22.06 -9.69 22.16
CA ASN A 72 23.26 -10.51 22.40
C ASN A 72 23.71 -10.56 23.86
N ASP A 73 23.00 -9.91 24.77
CA ASP A 73 23.37 -9.76 26.17
C ASP A 73 22.84 -10.91 27.04
N HIS A 74 21.60 -11.30 26.85
CA HIS A 74 20.96 -12.40 27.58
C HIS A 74 19.80 -13.01 26.79
N PRO A 75 19.39 -14.26 27.05
CA PRO A 75 18.21 -14.86 26.46
C PRO A 75 16.93 -14.07 26.82
N TYR A 76 15.96 -14.13 25.95
CA TYR A 76 14.61 -13.62 26.22
C TYR A 76 13.93 -14.49 27.27
N ASP A 77 13.37 -13.87 28.29
CA ASP A 77 12.60 -14.54 29.33
C ASP A 77 11.10 -14.58 28.99
N ILE A 78 10.32 -15.18 29.88
CA ILE A 78 8.88 -15.34 29.66
C ILE A 78 8.14 -14.00 29.61
N GLU A 79 8.61 -12.99 30.34
CA GLU A 79 8.00 -11.66 30.35
C GLU A 79 8.25 -10.95 29.02
N ASP A 80 9.45 -11.04 28.48
CA ASP A 80 9.82 -10.54 27.14
C ASP A 80 8.92 -11.16 26.06
N ILE A 81 8.71 -12.48 26.14
CA ILE A 81 7.91 -13.23 25.17
C ILE A 81 6.45 -12.77 25.25
N ILE A 82 5.87 -12.69 26.45
CA ILE A 82 4.49 -12.22 26.64
C ILE A 82 4.31 -10.79 26.11
N VAL A 83 5.26 -9.89 26.42
CA VAL A 83 5.19 -8.51 25.91
C VAL A 83 5.30 -8.46 24.39
N SER A 84 6.15 -9.29 23.79
CA SER A 84 6.27 -9.35 22.33
C SER A 84 5.01 -9.87 21.66
N GLU A 85 4.37 -10.90 22.19
CA GLU A 85 3.10 -11.44 21.68
C GLU A 85 1.94 -10.45 21.86
N TYR A 86 1.90 -9.75 22.99
CA TYR A 86 0.95 -8.67 23.18
C TYR A 86 1.17 -7.53 22.17
N GLY A 87 2.43 -7.15 21.95
CA GLY A 87 2.82 -6.15 20.95
C GLY A 87 2.37 -6.52 19.54
N THR A 88 2.57 -7.78 19.12
CA THR A 88 2.10 -8.25 17.79
C THR A 88 0.58 -8.17 17.65
N THR A 89 -0.16 -8.45 18.71
CA THR A 89 -1.62 -8.33 18.70
C THR A 89 -2.05 -6.88 18.49
N VAL A 90 -1.47 -5.94 19.26
CA VAL A 90 -1.79 -4.51 19.15
C VAL A 90 -1.43 -3.96 17.77
N VAL A 91 -0.22 -4.24 17.30
CA VAL A 91 0.25 -3.81 15.97
C VAL A 91 -0.61 -4.43 14.86
N GLY A 92 -0.93 -5.72 14.97
CA GLY A 92 -1.76 -6.42 14.00
C GLY A 92 -3.16 -5.85 13.88
N LEU A 93 -3.80 -5.51 15.00
CA LEU A 93 -5.10 -4.86 14.99
C LEU A 93 -5.05 -3.47 14.31
N GLU A 94 -4.00 -2.71 14.55
CA GLU A 94 -3.83 -1.40 13.91
C GLU A 94 -3.53 -1.52 12.41
N MET A 95 -2.71 -2.50 12.02
CA MET A 95 -2.46 -2.82 10.60
C MET A 95 -3.75 -3.21 9.89
N MET A 96 -4.56 -4.09 10.49
CA MET A 96 -5.85 -4.51 9.92
C MET A 96 -6.81 -3.33 9.77
N ARG A 97 -6.84 -2.42 10.75
CA ARG A 97 -7.63 -1.20 10.67
C ARG A 97 -7.19 -0.31 9.52
N ALA A 98 -5.87 -0.09 9.36
CA ALA A 98 -5.32 0.72 8.28
C ALA A 98 -5.68 0.14 6.90
N VAL A 99 -5.56 -1.17 6.70
CA VAL A 99 -5.96 -1.86 5.46
C VAL A 99 -7.47 -1.72 5.21
N HIS A 100 -8.30 -1.82 6.25
CA HIS A 100 -9.74 -1.65 6.12
C HIS A 100 -10.12 -0.22 5.71
N ASP A 101 -9.49 0.78 6.32
CA ASP A 101 -9.72 2.20 6.01
C ASP A 101 -9.28 2.52 4.57
N GLU A 102 -8.16 1.97 4.11
CA GLU A 102 -7.68 2.11 2.73
C GLU A 102 -8.63 1.50 1.71
N ASN A 103 -9.10 0.28 1.96
CA ASN A 103 -10.09 -0.40 1.11
C ASN A 103 -11.42 0.36 1.05
N ALA A 104 -11.89 0.89 2.18
CA ALA A 104 -13.11 1.69 2.23
C ALA A 104 -13.00 2.99 1.41
N GLU A 105 -11.84 3.64 1.44
CA GLU A 105 -11.58 4.83 0.63
C GLU A 105 -11.55 4.50 -0.87
N GLU A 106 -10.92 3.39 -1.24
CA GLU A 106 -10.88 2.93 -2.64
C GLU A 106 -12.28 2.58 -3.15
N ASP A 107 -13.08 1.85 -2.36
CA ASP A 107 -14.47 1.54 -2.70
C ASP A 107 -15.31 2.82 -2.87
N ARG A 108 -15.09 3.81 -2.02
CA ARG A 108 -15.76 5.11 -2.10
C ARG A 108 -15.41 5.82 -3.42
N LYS A 109 -14.13 5.86 -3.80
CA LYS A 109 -13.68 6.45 -5.06
C LYS A 109 -14.31 5.74 -6.27
N GLN A 110 -14.32 4.41 -6.26
CA GLN A 110 -14.96 3.64 -7.33
C GLN A 110 -16.46 3.92 -7.45
N GLN A 111 -17.18 4.06 -6.34
CA GLN A 111 -18.60 4.41 -6.35
C GLN A 111 -18.86 5.80 -6.92
N ILE A 112 -18.03 6.80 -6.57
CA ILE A 112 -18.11 8.16 -7.14
C ILE A 112 -17.94 8.11 -8.66
N VAL A 113 -16.92 7.40 -9.15
CA VAL A 113 -16.66 7.26 -10.59
C VAL A 113 -17.83 6.56 -11.29
N LYS A 114 -18.31 5.44 -10.78
CA LYS A 114 -19.47 4.73 -11.33
C LYS A 114 -20.72 5.61 -11.38
N SER A 115 -20.95 6.37 -10.33
CA SER A 115 -22.08 7.32 -10.28
C SER A 115 -21.95 8.41 -11.34
N ALA A 116 -20.77 8.99 -11.51
CA ALA A 116 -20.51 9.99 -12.55
C ALA A 116 -20.78 9.45 -13.94
N PHE A 117 -20.26 8.26 -14.26
CA PHE A 117 -20.49 7.59 -15.55
C PHE A 117 -21.98 7.32 -15.82
N SER A 118 -22.75 6.96 -14.80
CA SER A 118 -24.19 6.70 -14.95
C SER A 118 -25.02 7.93 -15.34
N THR A 119 -24.50 9.13 -15.16
CA THR A 119 -25.17 10.40 -15.52
C THR A 119 -24.91 10.83 -16.94
N LEU A 120 -23.96 10.19 -17.65
CA LEU A 120 -23.57 10.57 -19.01
C LEU A 120 -24.53 9.99 -20.06
N SER A 121 -24.83 10.77 -21.07
CA SER A 121 -25.36 10.26 -22.32
C SER A 121 -24.28 9.52 -23.12
N PHE A 122 -24.69 8.79 -24.16
CA PHE A 122 -23.76 8.08 -25.04
C PHE A 122 -22.69 9.02 -25.63
N SER A 123 -23.12 10.18 -26.16
CA SER A 123 -22.18 11.16 -26.75
C SER A 123 -21.27 11.81 -25.70
N GLU A 124 -21.74 12.00 -24.47
CA GLU A 124 -20.92 12.50 -23.37
C GLU A 124 -19.90 11.45 -22.90
N LEU A 125 -20.27 10.17 -22.90
CA LEU A 125 -19.35 9.06 -22.61
C LEU A 125 -18.23 9.00 -23.66
N GLU A 126 -18.58 9.09 -24.93
CA GLU A 126 -17.62 9.15 -26.03
C GLU A 126 -16.67 10.36 -25.88
N ALA A 127 -17.21 11.53 -25.50
CA ALA A 127 -16.43 12.71 -25.24
C ALA A 127 -15.42 12.50 -24.11
N ILE A 128 -15.82 11.84 -23.01
CA ILE A 128 -14.95 11.57 -21.86
C ILE A 128 -13.80 10.64 -22.25
N ILE A 129 -14.06 9.60 -23.05
CA ILE A 129 -12.99 8.70 -23.54
C ILE A 129 -11.91 9.51 -24.27
N HIS A 130 -12.34 10.37 -25.22
CA HIS A 130 -11.41 11.20 -25.98
C HIS A 130 -10.70 12.27 -25.14
N ILE A 131 -11.34 12.77 -24.09
CA ILE A 131 -10.70 13.68 -23.13
C ILE A 131 -9.57 12.97 -22.40
N PHE A 132 -9.80 11.75 -21.90
CA PHE A 132 -8.76 10.99 -21.22
C PHE A 132 -7.63 10.55 -22.14
N ASP A 133 -7.91 10.26 -23.41
CA ASP A 133 -6.88 9.96 -24.41
C ASP A 133 -5.95 11.15 -24.71
N GLU A 134 -6.43 12.39 -24.48
CA GLU A 134 -5.63 13.61 -24.66
C GLU A 134 -4.81 13.98 -23.42
N LEU A 135 -5.14 13.43 -22.26
CA LEU A 135 -4.38 13.69 -21.03
C LEU A 135 -3.11 12.82 -21.03
N ASP A 136 -2.00 13.43 -20.67
CA ASP A 136 -0.73 12.72 -20.40
C ASP A 136 -0.58 12.54 -18.88
N GLY A 137 -1.17 11.46 -18.37
CA GLY A 137 -1.27 11.18 -16.93
C GLY A 137 -2.50 11.83 -16.29
N ASP A 138 -2.32 12.35 -15.06
CA ASP A 138 -3.43 12.85 -14.24
C ASP A 138 -3.81 14.31 -14.54
N GLU A 139 -3.00 15.04 -15.31
CA GLU A 139 -3.20 16.47 -15.62
C GLU A 139 -2.97 16.75 -17.11
N GLY A 140 -3.65 17.76 -17.63
CA GLY A 140 -3.45 18.19 -19.01
C GLY A 140 -4.22 19.45 -19.38
N ILE A 141 -3.81 20.08 -20.49
CA ILE A 141 -4.49 21.26 -21.05
C ILE A 141 -5.39 20.78 -22.19
N LEU A 142 -6.69 20.97 -22.02
CA LEU A 142 -7.69 20.55 -23.00
C LEU A 142 -8.29 21.75 -23.73
N VAL A 143 -8.39 21.67 -25.04
CA VAL A 143 -9.09 22.64 -25.88
C VAL A 143 -10.35 21.96 -26.44
N ALA A 144 -11.49 22.19 -25.80
CA ALA A 144 -12.76 21.54 -26.13
C ALA A 144 -13.17 21.66 -27.60
N SER A 145 -12.87 22.77 -28.27
CA SER A 145 -13.16 22.93 -29.71
C SER A 145 -12.29 22.00 -30.56
N LYS A 146 -11.01 21.82 -30.24
CA LYS A 146 -10.14 20.92 -31.01
C LYS A 146 -10.54 19.47 -30.86
N ILE A 147 -10.97 19.05 -29.69
CA ILE A 147 -11.49 17.68 -29.47
C ILE A 147 -12.79 17.52 -30.22
N ALA A 148 -13.73 18.48 -30.15
CA ALA A 148 -14.99 18.46 -30.85
C ALA A 148 -14.81 18.30 -32.37
N ASP A 149 -13.94 19.09 -32.98
CA ASP A 149 -13.67 19.07 -34.42
C ASP A 149 -13.04 17.72 -34.85
N ARG A 150 -12.18 17.14 -34.04
CA ARG A 150 -11.53 15.88 -34.37
C ARG A 150 -12.45 14.67 -34.26
N VAL A 151 -13.33 14.66 -33.27
CA VAL A 151 -14.20 13.50 -32.96
C VAL A 151 -15.56 13.59 -33.62
N GLY A 152 -15.93 14.77 -34.14
CA GLY A 152 -17.22 15.01 -34.80
C GLY A 152 -18.40 15.17 -33.84
N ILE A 153 -18.12 15.52 -32.58
CA ILE A 153 -19.14 15.88 -31.58
C ILE A 153 -19.13 17.39 -31.31
N THR A 154 -20.21 17.90 -30.72
CA THR A 154 -20.29 19.34 -30.47
C THR A 154 -19.51 19.74 -29.23
N ARG A 155 -18.96 20.97 -29.26
CA ARG A 155 -18.25 21.53 -28.07
C ARG A 155 -19.11 21.49 -26.80
N SER A 156 -20.42 21.68 -26.92
CA SER A 156 -21.36 21.65 -25.81
C SER A 156 -21.43 20.29 -25.11
N VAL A 157 -21.33 19.20 -25.87
CA VAL A 157 -21.28 17.83 -25.32
C VAL A 157 -20.03 17.64 -24.47
N ILE A 158 -18.86 18.07 -24.95
CA ILE A 158 -17.60 18.00 -24.21
C ILE A 158 -17.67 18.81 -22.93
N VAL A 159 -18.13 20.07 -22.99
CA VAL A 159 -18.24 20.94 -21.82
C VAL A 159 -19.26 20.38 -20.81
N ASN A 160 -20.37 19.80 -21.26
CA ASN A 160 -21.34 19.19 -20.36
C ASN A 160 -20.80 17.93 -19.69
N ALA A 161 -20.06 17.09 -20.42
CA ALA A 161 -19.41 15.92 -19.87
C ALA A 161 -18.40 16.30 -18.77
N LEU A 162 -17.51 17.26 -19.06
CA LEU A 162 -16.54 17.79 -18.08
C LEU A 162 -17.24 18.34 -16.82
N ARG A 163 -18.30 19.15 -17.01
CA ARG A 163 -19.08 19.72 -15.90
C ARG A 163 -19.71 18.64 -15.01
N LYS A 164 -20.23 17.56 -15.62
CA LYS A 164 -20.79 16.44 -14.86
C LYS A 164 -19.73 15.72 -14.02
N PHE A 165 -18.54 15.50 -14.59
CA PHE A 165 -17.41 14.90 -13.87
C PHE A 165 -16.87 15.80 -12.77
N GLU A 166 -16.79 17.10 -13.01
CA GLU A 166 -16.41 18.09 -12.00
C GLU A 166 -17.44 18.14 -10.86
N SER A 167 -18.74 18.18 -11.20
CA SER A 167 -19.81 18.17 -10.20
C SER A 167 -19.86 16.90 -9.36
N ALA A 168 -19.40 15.77 -9.92
CA ALA A 168 -19.28 14.51 -9.21
C ALA A 168 -17.97 14.41 -8.38
N GLY A 169 -17.06 15.39 -8.51
CA GLY A 169 -15.78 15.37 -7.82
C GLY A 169 -14.75 14.39 -8.38
N VAL A 170 -14.92 13.98 -9.65
CA VAL A 170 -13.98 13.07 -10.35
C VAL A 170 -12.79 13.84 -10.91
N ILE A 171 -13.02 15.06 -11.37
CA ILE A 171 -12.01 15.97 -11.94
C ILE A 171 -12.11 17.35 -11.32
N GLU A 172 -11.04 18.12 -11.40
CA GLU A 172 -11.02 19.57 -11.19
C GLU A 172 -10.70 20.26 -12.51
N SER A 173 -11.48 21.27 -12.90
CA SER A 173 -11.19 22.07 -14.09
C SER A 173 -10.86 23.51 -13.72
N ARG A 174 -9.84 24.08 -14.37
CA ARG A 174 -9.50 25.49 -14.28
C ARG A 174 -9.54 26.09 -15.67
N SER A 175 -10.40 27.09 -15.89
CA SER A 175 -10.39 27.81 -17.16
C SER A 175 -9.24 28.83 -17.13
N SER A 176 -8.30 28.70 -18.05
CA SER A 176 -7.39 29.79 -18.37
C SER A 176 -8.19 30.86 -19.13
N GLY A 177 -8.38 32.00 -18.51
CA GLY A 177 -9.01 33.19 -19.11
C GLY A 177 -8.23 33.75 -20.28
#